data_a82337df6fff97c6ad74bafd8c72d536
#
_entry.id   a82337df6fff97c6ad74bafd8c72d536
#
_cell.length_a   1.000
_cell.length_b   1.000
_cell.length_c   1.000
_cell.angle_alpha   90.00
_cell.angle_beta   90.00
_cell.angle_gamma   90.00
#
_symmetry.space_group_name_H-M   'P 1'
#
loop_
_entity.id
_entity.type
_entity.pdbx_description
1 polymer ?
#
loop_
_entity_poly.entity_id
_entity_poly.type
_entity_poly.pdbx_seq_one_letter_code
_entity_poly.pdbx_strand_id
1 'polypeptide(L)'
;LAEFNYPQIYKYPDIYNGNDLILGNIDGVDIKFSDVHLQEKVERVDSRGNRRVNYYNIFQGILFIADFHKNFTSKTYVISSFGVKTWGELAYMDNSEFENEFEVYTDDQINARYILTPKLMEQILKIKKLFNCSINIAFLDNKIYIYIEFNRDSFEPDISRTLLGRDSIILQYQNEVEILISLVKELSLNTRIWR
;
A
#
# COMPACT_ATOMS: atom_id res chain seq x y z
N LEU A 1 -0.20 6.18 -12.90
CA LEU A 1 -0.08 7.41 -12.08
C LEU A 1 -1.42 7.86 -11.51
N ALA A 2 -2.49 7.97 -12.33
CA ALA A 2 -3.80 8.43 -11.84
C ALA A 2 -4.31 7.60 -10.65
N GLU A 3 -4.24 6.28 -10.72
CA GLU A 3 -4.65 5.39 -9.64
C GLU A 3 -3.76 5.49 -8.41
N PHE A 4 -2.45 5.68 -8.60
CA PHE A 4 -1.53 5.92 -7.47
C PHE A 4 -1.93 7.18 -6.69
N ASN A 5 -2.26 8.25 -7.40
CA ASN A 5 -2.58 9.53 -6.75
C ASN A 5 -4.04 9.64 -6.28
N TYR A 6 -4.90 8.68 -6.62
CA TYR A 6 -6.33 8.77 -6.29
C TYR A 6 -6.60 8.89 -4.79
N PRO A 7 -5.96 8.11 -3.89
CA PRO A 7 -6.12 8.27 -2.45
C PRO A 7 -5.51 9.55 -1.87
N GLN A 8 -4.67 10.24 -2.63
CA GLN A 8 -3.98 11.48 -2.23
C GLN A 8 -3.13 11.35 -0.96
N ILE A 9 -2.62 10.15 -0.66
CA ILE A 9 -1.74 9.88 0.48
C ILE A 9 -0.38 10.55 0.26
N TYR A 10 0.17 10.40 -0.93
CA TYR A 10 1.48 10.92 -1.30
C TYR A 10 1.39 12.22 -2.09
N LYS A 11 2.48 13.00 -2.09
CA LYS A 11 2.64 14.16 -2.96
C LYS A 11 2.63 13.73 -4.42
N TYR A 12 2.10 14.61 -5.29
CA TYR A 12 2.15 14.38 -6.74
C TYR A 12 3.61 14.40 -7.23
N PRO A 13 4.07 13.37 -7.95
CA PRO A 13 5.47 13.28 -8.38
C PRO A 13 5.75 14.10 -9.64
N ASP A 14 7.00 14.55 -9.78
CA ASP A 14 7.52 15.09 -11.04
C ASP A 14 7.99 13.98 -11.99
N ILE A 15 8.46 12.87 -11.41
CA ILE A 15 8.92 11.70 -12.15
C ILE A 15 8.15 10.46 -11.68
N TYR A 16 7.63 9.71 -12.64
CA TYR A 16 6.93 8.46 -12.43
C TYR A 16 7.59 7.36 -13.28
N ASN A 17 8.12 6.34 -12.62
CA ASN A 17 8.55 5.10 -13.23
C ASN A 17 7.68 3.97 -12.67
N GLY A 18 7.04 3.20 -13.52
CA GLY A 18 6.25 2.02 -13.14
C GLY A 18 6.62 0.88 -14.06
N ASN A 19 6.95 -0.26 -13.46
CA ASN A 19 7.32 -1.49 -14.13
C ASN A 19 6.39 -2.63 -13.72
N ASP A 20 6.40 -3.74 -14.45
CA ASP A 20 5.85 -5.03 -14.09
C ASP A 20 4.38 -4.99 -13.60
N LEU A 21 3.50 -4.38 -14.42
CA LEU A 21 2.07 -4.40 -14.13
C LEU A 21 1.51 -5.81 -14.25
N ILE A 22 1.02 -6.35 -13.14
CA ILE A 22 0.34 -7.65 -13.07
C ILE A 22 -1.15 -7.43 -12.83
N LEU A 23 -1.97 -8.12 -13.62
CA LEU A 23 -3.43 -8.08 -13.55
C LEU A 23 -3.95 -9.48 -13.24
N GLY A 24 -5.00 -9.58 -12.42
CA GLY A 24 -5.64 -10.84 -12.08
C GLY A 24 -7.07 -10.65 -11.58
N ASN A 25 -7.74 -11.78 -11.32
CA ASN A 25 -9.05 -11.80 -10.68
C ASN A 25 -9.07 -12.90 -9.60
N ILE A 26 -9.57 -12.58 -8.42
CA ILE A 26 -9.69 -13.49 -7.29
C ILE A 26 -11.14 -13.48 -6.81
N ASP A 27 -11.86 -14.56 -7.06
CA ASP A 27 -13.24 -14.76 -6.61
C ASP A 27 -14.16 -13.55 -6.98
N GLY A 28 -13.98 -12.98 -8.19
CA GLY A 28 -14.74 -11.85 -8.69
C GLY A 28 -14.20 -10.47 -8.31
N VAL A 29 -13.08 -10.40 -7.58
CA VAL A 29 -12.38 -9.16 -7.28
C VAL A 29 -11.24 -8.97 -8.27
N ASP A 30 -11.25 -7.86 -8.99
CA ASP A 30 -10.16 -7.52 -9.91
C ASP A 30 -8.98 -6.97 -9.13
N ILE A 31 -7.83 -7.58 -9.33
CA ILE A 31 -6.58 -7.15 -8.69
C ILE A 31 -5.57 -6.66 -9.71
N LYS A 32 -4.79 -5.71 -9.31
CA LYS A 32 -3.58 -5.26 -10.02
C LYS A 32 -2.50 -4.82 -9.05
N PHE A 33 -1.28 -5.08 -9.42
CA PHE A 33 -0.13 -4.55 -8.71
C PHE A 33 1.00 -4.23 -9.67
N SER A 34 1.82 -3.29 -9.28
CA SER A 34 2.94 -2.79 -10.08
C SER A 34 4.03 -2.32 -9.15
N ASP A 35 5.27 -2.50 -9.55
CA ASP A 35 6.39 -1.78 -8.97
C ASP A 35 6.36 -0.32 -9.41
N VAL A 36 6.56 0.59 -8.47
CA VAL A 36 6.42 2.03 -8.68
C VAL A 36 7.56 2.78 -8.01
N HIS A 37 8.24 3.66 -8.77
CA HIS A 37 9.24 4.58 -8.25
C HIS A 37 8.88 6.01 -8.62
N LEU A 38 8.65 6.85 -7.61
CA LEU A 38 8.18 8.22 -7.73
C LEU A 38 9.17 9.18 -7.10
N GLN A 39 9.48 10.27 -7.81
CA GLN A 39 10.43 11.26 -7.33
C GLN A 39 9.90 12.69 -7.52
N GLU A 40 10.32 13.55 -6.60
CA GLU A 40 10.24 15.00 -6.71
C GLU A 40 11.54 15.55 -7.26
N LYS A 41 11.44 16.47 -8.22
CA LYS A 41 12.57 17.21 -8.77
C LYS A 41 12.66 18.57 -8.08
N VAL A 42 13.74 18.82 -7.37
CA VAL A 42 14.00 20.11 -6.70
C VAL A 42 15.15 20.80 -7.37
N GLU A 43 14.90 21.97 -7.97
CA GLU A 43 15.92 22.83 -8.53
C GLU A 43 16.32 23.92 -7.51
N ARG A 44 17.61 24.05 -7.29
CA ARG A 44 18.18 25.11 -6.44
C ARG A 44 19.18 25.92 -7.25
N VAL A 45 19.12 27.23 -7.14
CA VAL A 45 20.09 28.17 -7.71
C VAL A 45 20.92 28.72 -6.56
N ASP A 46 22.25 28.54 -6.63
CA ASP A 46 23.16 29.10 -5.64
C ASP A 46 23.35 30.63 -5.84
N SER A 47 24.01 31.26 -4.89
CA SER A 47 24.27 32.73 -4.93
C SER A 47 25.17 33.16 -6.12
N ARG A 48 25.78 32.20 -6.82
CA ARG A 48 26.62 32.43 -8.01
C ARG A 48 25.86 32.13 -9.31
N GLY A 49 24.56 31.80 -9.25
CA GLY A 49 23.73 31.49 -10.41
C GLY A 49 23.86 30.06 -10.94
N ASN A 50 24.60 29.17 -10.27
CA ASN A 50 24.68 27.77 -10.68
C ASN A 50 23.42 27.02 -10.31
N ARG A 51 22.84 26.30 -11.26
CA ARG A 51 21.66 25.44 -11.02
C ARG A 51 22.11 24.05 -10.59
N ARG A 52 21.51 23.56 -9.50
CA ARG A 52 21.62 22.17 -9.05
C ARG A 52 20.25 21.54 -9.04
N VAL A 53 20.14 20.35 -9.61
CA VAL A 53 18.93 19.55 -9.64
C VAL A 53 19.14 18.35 -8.73
N ASN A 54 18.25 18.18 -7.75
CA ASN A 54 18.23 17.01 -6.88
C ASN A 54 16.89 16.28 -7.06
N TYR A 55 16.94 14.96 -6.97
CA TYR A 55 15.77 14.09 -7.01
C TYR A 55 15.58 13.46 -5.63
N TYR A 56 14.37 13.58 -5.10
CA TYR A 56 14.01 13.02 -3.81
C TYR A 56 12.92 11.97 -4.00
N ASN A 57 13.10 10.80 -3.40
CA ASN A 57 12.09 9.75 -3.46
C ASN A 57 10.85 10.20 -2.69
N ILE A 58 9.69 10.08 -3.33
CA ILE A 58 8.36 10.23 -2.72
C ILE A 58 7.85 8.86 -2.30
N PHE A 59 8.04 7.86 -3.16
CA PHE A 59 7.65 6.47 -2.96
C PHE A 59 8.49 5.55 -3.84
N GLN A 60 8.90 4.43 -3.28
CA GLN A 60 9.50 3.33 -4.04
C GLN A 60 9.02 2.01 -3.45
N GLY A 61 8.35 1.19 -4.26
CA GLY A 61 7.80 -0.08 -3.82
C GLY A 61 6.62 -0.56 -4.64
N ILE A 62 5.76 -1.38 -4.06
CA ILE A 62 4.61 -1.97 -4.72
C ILE A 62 3.35 -1.16 -4.42
N LEU A 63 2.59 -0.82 -5.47
CA LEU A 63 1.18 -0.46 -5.36
C LEU A 63 0.34 -1.68 -5.71
N PHE A 64 -0.46 -2.15 -4.74
CA PHE A 64 -1.48 -3.16 -4.93
C PHE A 64 -2.87 -2.52 -4.88
N ILE A 65 -3.74 -2.85 -5.83
CA ILE A 65 -5.13 -2.37 -5.89
C ILE A 65 -6.05 -3.57 -6.07
N ALA A 66 -7.11 -3.65 -5.26
CA ALA A 66 -8.19 -4.61 -5.44
C ALA A 66 -9.52 -3.87 -5.62
N ASP A 67 -10.25 -4.19 -6.69
CA ASP A 67 -11.56 -3.63 -7.02
C ASP A 67 -12.64 -4.68 -6.73
N PHE A 68 -13.48 -4.38 -5.73
CA PHE A 68 -14.50 -5.30 -5.25
C PHE A 68 -15.83 -5.17 -5.99
N HIS A 69 -15.97 -4.16 -6.89
CA HIS A 69 -17.23 -3.82 -7.58
C HIS A 69 -18.41 -3.56 -6.63
N LYS A 70 -18.11 -3.27 -5.36
CA LYS A 70 -19.05 -2.92 -4.30
C LYS A 70 -18.46 -1.76 -3.51
N ASN A 71 -19.26 -0.74 -3.24
CA ASN A 71 -18.76 0.45 -2.55
C ASN A 71 -18.63 0.21 -1.05
N PHE A 72 -17.52 0.69 -0.48
CA PHE A 72 -17.39 0.87 0.96
C PHE A 72 -18.39 1.92 1.46
N THR A 73 -18.84 1.78 2.70
CA THR A 73 -19.77 2.74 3.32
C THR A 73 -19.07 4.00 3.80
N SER A 74 -17.76 3.94 4.00
CA SER A 74 -16.94 5.04 4.51
C SER A 74 -15.54 5.04 3.88
N LYS A 75 -14.85 6.17 3.98
CA LYS A 75 -13.44 6.28 3.63
C LYS A 75 -12.60 5.97 4.86
N THR A 76 -11.64 5.07 4.72
CA THR A 76 -10.77 4.68 5.83
C THR A 76 -9.33 4.57 5.33
N TYR A 77 -8.40 5.13 6.10
CA TYR A 77 -6.97 5.10 5.83
C TYR A 77 -6.24 4.46 7.00
N VAL A 78 -5.32 3.58 6.72
CA VAL A 78 -4.41 2.93 7.69
C VAL A 78 -2.99 3.35 7.33
N ILE A 79 -2.33 4.10 8.19
CA ILE A 79 -1.09 4.80 7.89
C ILE A 79 0.02 4.38 8.86
N SER A 80 1.14 3.93 8.32
CA SER A 80 2.34 3.57 9.10
C SER A 80 3.52 4.52 8.90
N SER A 81 3.43 5.45 7.94
CA SER A 81 4.53 6.35 7.56
C SER A 81 4.32 7.77 8.04
N PHE A 82 5.37 8.39 8.57
CA PHE A 82 5.35 9.82 8.86
C PHE A 82 5.37 10.66 7.57
N GLY A 83 4.70 11.83 7.60
CA GLY A 83 4.74 12.80 6.51
C GLY A 83 3.81 12.50 5.34
N VAL A 84 2.99 11.47 5.43
CA VAL A 84 1.91 11.22 4.47
C VAL A 84 0.69 12.07 4.81
N LYS A 85 -0.09 12.40 3.79
CA LYS A 85 -1.31 13.18 3.96
C LYS A 85 -2.44 12.27 4.43
N THR A 86 -3.19 12.72 5.43
CA THR A 86 -4.33 12.00 6.00
C THR A 86 -5.62 12.77 5.84
N TRP A 87 -6.74 12.06 5.86
CA TRP A 87 -8.08 12.60 5.70
C TRP A 87 -9.01 12.00 6.74
N GLY A 88 -9.95 12.82 7.25
CA GLY A 88 -10.90 12.38 8.26
C GLY A 88 -10.38 12.56 9.69
N GLU A 89 -11.01 11.86 10.62
CA GLU A 89 -10.70 11.91 12.05
C GLU A 89 -9.90 10.67 12.46
N LEU A 90 -9.02 10.82 13.46
CA LEU A 90 -8.30 9.69 14.05
C LEU A 90 -9.28 8.74 14.72
N ALA A 91 -9.20 7.46 14.40
CA ALA A 91 -9.98 6.40 15.00
C ALA A 91 -9.10 5.42 15.77
N TYR A 92 -9.52 5.06 16.98
CA TYR A 92 -8.83 4.08 17.82
C TYR A 92 -9.40 2.69 17.62
N MET A 93 -8.50 1.70 17.51
CA MET A 93 -8.82 0.29 17.31
C MET A 93 -8.59 -0.52 18.59
N ASP A 94 -9.33 -1.63 18.77
CA ASP A 94 -9.21 -2.48 19.96
C ASP A 94 -8.04 -3.48 19.88
N ASN A 95 -6.92 -3.09 19.24
CA ASN A 95 -5.73 -3.90 19.08
C ASN A 95 -4.49 -3.04 19.31
N SER A 96 -3.88 -3.17 20.49
CA SER A 96 -2.72 -2.36 20.88
C SER A 96 -1.48 -2.58 20.00
N GLU A 97 -1.26 -3.81 19.50
CA GLU A 97 -0.15 -4.08 18.59
C GLU A 97 -0.35 -3.35 17.26
N PHE A 98 -1.59 -3.32 16.77
CA PHE A 98 -1.94 -2.61 15.55
C PHE A 98 -1.80 -1.09 15.72
N GLU A 99 -2.27 -0.52 16.83
CA GLU A 99 -2.15 0.92 17.12
C GLU A 99 -0.71 1.38 17.35
N ASN A 100 0.19 0.52 17.78
CA ASN A 100 1.61 0.83 17.88
C ASN A 100 2.28 0.97 16.50
N GLU A 101 1.71 0.36 15.47
CA GLU A 101 2.28 0.30 14.14
C GLU A 101 1.55 1.19 13.11
N PHE A 102 0.29 1.53 13.40
CA PHE A 102 -0.59 2.23 12.47
C PHE A 102 -1.48 3.27 13.14
N GLU A 103 -1.71 4.37 12.45
CA GLU A 103 -2.79 5.32 12.72
C GLU A 103 -3.91 5.10 11.73
N VAL A 104 -5.17 5.14 12.21
CA VAL A 104 -6.37 4.98 11.37
C VAL A 104 -7.10 6.32 11.29
N TYR A 105 -7.37 6.77 10.06
CA TYR A 105 -8.15 7.97 9.80
C TYR A 105 -9.39 7.61 9.00
N THR A 106 -10.54 8.19 9.35
CA THR A 106 -11.82 7.83 8.73
C THR A 106 -12.84 8.97 8.80
N ASP A 107 -13.82 8.94 7.93
CA ASP A 107 -15.03 9.78 7.99
C ASP A 107 -16.17 9.11 8.80
N ASP A 108 -16.04 7.81 9.14
CA ASP A 108 -17.01 7.07 9.97
C ASP A 108 -16.29 6.04 10.85
N GLN A 109 -16.18 6.35 12.15
CA GLN A 109 -15.48 5.51 13.12
C GLN A 109 -16.11 4.14 13.34
N ILE A 110 -17.44 4.03 13.20
CA ILE A 110 -18.16 2.76 13.37
C ILE A 110 -17.84 1.84 12.19
N ASN A 111 -17.92 2.36 10.98
CA ASN A 111 -17.60 1.59 9.78
C ASN A 111 -16.12 1.23 9.69
N ALA A 112 -15.20 2.09 10.13
CA ALA A 112 -13.78 1.75 10.20
C ALA A 112 -13.55 0.49 11.04
N ARG A 113 -14.25 0.31 12.17
CA ARG A 113 -14.17 -0.91 13.00
C ARG A 113 -14.81 -2.13 12.36
N TYR A 114 -15.81 -1.95 11.49
CA TYR A 114 -16.35 -3.05 10.68
C TYR A 114 -15.40 -3.48 9.57
N ILE A 115 -14.68 -2.52 8.94
CA ILE A 115 -13.63 -2.80 7.95
C ILE A 115 -12.45 -3.49 8.64
N LEU A 116 -11.91 -2.88 9.68
CA LEU A 116 -10.72 -3.34 10.40
C LEU A 116 -11.11 -4.36 11.49
N THR A 117 -11.60 -5.53 11.05
CA THR A 117 -11.83 -6.65 11.96
C THR A 117 -10.53 -7.10 12.62
N PRO A 118 -10.57 -7.76 13.80
CA PRO A 118 -9.36 -8.31 14.44
C PRO A 118 -8.52 -9.16 13.48
N LYS A 119 -9.17 -9.99 12.67
CA LYS A 119 -8.49 -10.85 11.68
C LYS A 119 -7.83 -10.05 10.57
N LEU A 120 -8.47 -8.97 10.07
CA LEU A 120 -7.88 -8.10 9.06
C LEU A 120 -6.66 -7.35 9.62
N MET A 121 -6.78 -6.81 10.84
CA MET A 121 -5.65 -6.15 11.51
C MET A 121 -4.45 -7.08 11.69
N GLU A 122 -4.68 -8.35 12.09
CA GLU A 122 -3.62 -9.36 12.16
C GLU A 122 -2.97 -9.65 10.80
N GLN A 123 -3.75 -9.68 9.72
CA GLN A 123 -3.21 -9.87 8.37
C GLN A 123 -2.36 -8.68 7.93
N ILE A 124 -2.81 -7.46 8.19
CA ILE A 124 -2.04 -6.23 7.90
C ILE A 124 -0.72 -6.23 8.67
N LEU A 125 -0.73 -6.59 9.97
CA LEU A 125 0.48 -6.74 10.77
C LEU A 125 1.43 -7.82 10.22
N LYS A 126 0.90 -8.94 9.72
CA LYS A 126 1.72 -9.98 9.06
C LYS A 126 2.39 -9.45 7.79
N ILE A 127 1.66 -8.70 6.95
CA ILE A 127 2.22 -8.06 5.75
C ILE A 127 3.37 -7.13 6.17
N LYS A 128 3.15 -6.25 7.14
CA LYS A 128 4.18 -5.33 7.63
C LYS A 128 5.43 -6.06 8.14
N LYS A 129 5.25 -7.13 8.92
CA LYS A 129 6.37 -7.94 9.41
C LYS A 129 7.11 -8.67 8.30
N LEU A 130 6.39 -9.20 7.31
CA LEU A 130 6.99 -9.92 6.18
C LEU A 130 7.86 -9.02 5.31
N PHE A 131 7.32 -7.86 4.94
CA PHE A 131 8.04 -6.91 4.08
C PHE A 131 9.06 -6.07 4.86
N ASN A 132 8.91 -5.99 6.20
CA ASN A 132 9.73 -5.15 7.08
C ASN A 132 9.89 -3.70 6.55
N CYS A 133 8.75 -3.09 6.21
CA CYS A 133 8.70 -1.79 5.53
C CYS A 133 7.47 -0.97 5.96
N SER A 134 7.37 0.25 5.47
CA SER A 134 6.18 1.08 5.65
C SER A 134 5.04 0.59 4.76
N ILE A 135 3.84 0.55 5.30
CA ILE A 135 2.62 0.16 4.59
C ILE A 135 1.55 1.21 4.86
N ASN A 136 0.97 1.74 3.78
CA ASN A 136 -0.18 2.62 3.87
C ASN A 136 -1.32 2.00 3.07
N ILE A 137 -2.54 2.05 3.62
CA ILE A 137 -3.71 1.44 3.02
C ILE A 137 -4.83 2.47 2.96
N ALA A 138 -5.56 2.50 1.84
CA ALA A 138 -6.78 3.29 1.71
C ALA A 138 -7.94 2.41 1.22
N PHE A 139 -9.07 2.50 1.93
CA PHE A 139 -10.35 1.91 1.57
C PHE A 139 -11.23 3.03 1.02
N LEU A 140 -11.41 3.08 -0.29
CA LEU A 140 -12.09 4.17 -0.98
C LEU A 140 -13.02 3.63 -2.07
N ASP A 141 -14.24 4.14 -2.11
CA ASP A 141 -15.25 3.77 -3.09
C ASP A 141 -15.44 2.24 -3.17
N ASN A 142 -15.01 1.60 -4.24
CA ASN A 142 -15.06 0.15 -4.44
C ASN A 142 -13.68 -0.53 -4.37
N LYS A 143 -12.64 0.21 -3.99
CA LYS A 143 -11.25 -0.25 -4.07
C LYS A 143 -10.49 -0.16 -2.76
N ILE A 144 -9.57 -1.09 -2.60
CA ILE A 144 -8.50 -0.98 -1.62
C ILE A 144 -7.19 -0.66 -2.36
N TYR A 145 -6.45 0.29 -1.81
CA TYR A 145 -5.12 0.68 -2.29
C TYR A 145 -4.12 0.34 -1.20
N ILE A 146 -3.14 -0.49 -1.49
CA ILE A 146 -2.08 -0.88 -0.55
C ILE A 146 -0.75 -0.42 -1.12
N TYR A 147 -0.08 0.46 -0.41
CA TYR A 147 1.25 0.97 -0.72
C TYR A 147 2.26 0.27 0.19
N ILE A 148 3.11 -0.54 -0.38
CA ILE A 148 4.19 -1.25 0.32
C ILE A 148 5.50 -0.56 -0.08
N GLU A 149 6.06 0.24 0.84
CA GLU A 149 7.21 1.09 0.56
C GLU A 149 8.49 0.40 1.02
N PHE A 150 9.40 0.16 0.09
CA PHE A 150 10.73 -0.33 0.39
C PHE A 150 11.77 0.34 -0.50
N ASN A 151 12.94 0.61 0.08
CA ASN A 151 14.02 1.31 -0.61
C ASN A 151 14.83 0.37 -1.53
N ARG A 152 14.17 -0.51 -2.28
CA ARG A 152 14.78 -1.42 -3.26
C ARG A 152 13.82 -1.71 -4.39
N ASP A 153 14.35 -2.11 -5.54
CA ASP A 153 13.56 -2.70 -6.61
C ASP A 153 13.05 -4.09 -6.17
N SER A 154 11.73 -4.28 -6.17
CA SER A 154 11.10 -5.41 -5.50
C SER A 154 11.13 -6.69 -6.31
N PHE A 155 11.12 -6.56 -7.63
CA PHE A 155 11.04 -7.69 -8.55
C PHE A 155 12.34 -7.94 -9.32
N GLU A 156 13.40 -7.14 -9.09
CA GLU A 156 14.70 -7.50 -9.63
C GLU A 156 15.25 -8.73 -8.90
N PRO A 157 15.47 -9.83 -9.62
CA PRO A 157 16.05 -11.02 -9.03
C PRO A 157 17.47 -10.72 -8.53
N ASP A 158 17.70 -10.92 -7.25
CA ASP A 158 19.04 -10.99 -6.72
C ASP A 158 19.73 -12.22 -7.33
N ILE A 159 20.54 -11.99 -8.36
CA ILE A 159 21.28 -13.04 -9.09
C ILE A 159 22.23 -13.83 -8.19
N SER A 160 22.49 -13.36 -6.98
CA SER A 160 23.28 -14.09 -5.98
C SER A 160 22.47 -15.19 -5.26
N ARG A 161 21.13 -15.19 -5.37
CA ARG A 161 20.25 -16.16 -4.72
C ARG A 161 19.84 -17.29 -5.70
N THR A 162 19.71 -18.47 -5.14
CA THR A 162 19.22 -19.62 -5.92
C THR A 162 17.75 -19.49 -6.30
N LEU A 163 17.41 -19.88 -7.52
CA LEU A 163 16.01 -19.96 -7.99
C LEU A 163 15.28 -21.20 -7.43
N LEU A 164 16.02 -22.19 -6.94
CA LEU A 164 15.49 -23.47 -6.46
C LEU A 164 15.94 -23.71 -5.01
N GLY A 165 15.00 -24.17 -4.18
CA GLY A 165 15.27 -24.52 -2.78
C GLY A 165 14.39 -23.76 -1.79
N ARG A 166 14.58 -24.03 -0.48
CA ARG A 166 13.76 -23.44 0.60
C ARG A 166 13.90 -21.92 0.74
N ASP A 167 15.03 -21.36 0.30
CA ASP A 167 15.33 -19.93 0.34
C ASP A 167 15.23 -19.29 -1.07
N SER A 168 14.44 -19.91 -1.97
CA SER A 168 14.30 -19.41 -3.32
C SER A 168 13.52 -18.09 -3.35
N ILE A 169 13.95 -17.18 -4.22
CA ILE A 169 13.27 -15.90 -4.44
C ILE A 169 11.84 -16.12 -4.95
N ILE A 170 11.59 -17.21 -5.68
CA ILE A 170 10.26 -17.60 -6.19
C ILE A 170 9.30 -17.87 -5.01
N LEU A 171 9.75 -18.64 -4.00
CA LEU A 171 8.91 -18.92 -2.82
C LEU A 171 8.65 -17.65 -1.98
N GLN A 172 9.61 -16.74 -1.92
CA GLN A 172 9.40 -15.47 -1.27
C GLN A 172 8.30 -14.67 -1.97
N TYR A 173 8.38 -14.48 -3.29
CA TYR A 173 7.36 -13.76 -4.07
C TYR A 173 6.00 -14.46 -4.00
N GLN A 174 5.96 -15.78 -4.03
CA GLN A 174 4.73 -16.52 -3.87
C GLN A 174 4.07 -16.22 -2.52
N ASN A 175 4.81 -16.27 -1.42
CA ASN A 175 4.32 -15.94 -0.08
C ASN A 175 3.82 -14.49 0.02
N GLU A 176 4.54 -13.55 -0.58
CA GLU A 176 4.16 -12.13 -0.61
C GLU A 176 2.81 -11.94 -1.31
N VAL A 177 2.64 -12.55 -2.48
CA VAL A 177 1.38 -12.52 -3.24
C VAL A 177 0.24 -13.26 -2.51
N GLU A 178 0.50 -14.43 -1.92
CA GLU A 178 -0.50 -15.20 -1.18
C GLU A 178 -1.07 -14.43 0.01
N ILE A 179 -0.27 -13.63 0.71
CA ILE A 179 -0.74 -12.80 1.81
C ILE A 179 -1.66 -11.68 1.31
N LEU A 180 -1.30 -11.00 0.23
CA LEU A 180 -2.16 -9.98 -0.38
C LEU A 180 -3.50 -10.58 -0.85
N ILE A 181 -3.47 -11.77 -1.43
CA ILE A 181 -4.66 -12.54 -1.82
C ILE A 181 -5.52 -12.87 -0.58
N SER A 182 -4.92 -13.28 0.52
CA SER A 182 -5.65 -13.61 1.74
C SER A 182 -6.39 -12.41 2.33
N LEU A 183 -5.82 -11.21 2.23
CA LEU A 183 -6.45 -9.96 2.63
C LEU A 183 -7.68 -9.65 1.77
N VAL A 184 -7.58 -9.81 0.45
CA VAL A 184 -8.71 -9.63 -0.48
C VAL A 184 -9.85 -10.59 -0.13
N LYS A 185 -9.54 -11.87 0.11
CA LYS A 185 -10.55 -12.87 0.48
C LYS A 185 -11.24 -12.53 1.81
N GLU A 186 -10.50 -12.09 2.80
CA GLU A 186 -11.08 -11.68 4.09
C GLU A 186 -12.08 -10.53 3.93
N LEU A 187 -11.70 -9.49 3.19
CA LEU A 187 -12.58 -8.36 2.91
C LEU A 187 -13.83 -8.78 2.12
N SER A 188 -13.69 -9.68 1.15
CA SER A 188 -14.83 -10.17 0.35
C SER A 188 -15.90 -10.86 1.19
N LEU A 189 -15.52 -11.54 2.28
CA LEU A 189 -16.43 -12.23 3.19
C LEU A 189 -17.17 -11.29 4.16
N ASN A 190 -16.67 -10.09 4.37
CA ASN A 190 -17.29 -9.13 5.29
C ASN A 190 -18.41 -8.35 4.58
N THR A 191 -19.67 -8.83 4.74
CA THR A 191 -20.83 -8.23 4.07
C THR A 191 -21.28 -6.89 4.67
N ARG A 192 -20.78 -6.51 5.86
CA ARG A 192 -21.22 -5.31 6.60
C ARG A 192 -20.59 -4.01 6.10
N ILE A 193 -19.48 -4.10 5.38
CA ILE A 193 -18.72 -2.93 4.90
C ILE A 193 -19.15 -2.44 3.52
N TRP A 194 -20.02 -3.20 2.86
CA TRP A 194 -20.47 -2.89 1.50
C TRP A 194 -21.83 -2.19 1.49
N ARG A 195 -22.02 -1.33 0.50
CA ARG A 195 -23.32 -0.74 0.11
C ARG A 195 -23.97 -1.56 -0.98
#